data_bad0044894e58923261a49aa9d4f6af7
#
_entry.id   bad0044894e58923261a49aa9d4f6af7
#
_cell.length_a   1.000
_cell.length_b   1.000
_cell.length_c   1.000
_cell.angle_alpha   90.00
_cell.angle_beta   90.00
_cell.angle_gamma   90.00
#
_symmetry.space_group_name_H-M   'P 1'
#
loop_
_entity.id
_entity.type
_entity.pdbx_description
1 polymer ?
#
loop_
_entity_poly.entity_id
_entity_poly.type
_entity_poly.pdbx_seq_one_letter_code
_entity_poly.pdbx_strand_id
1 'polypeptide(L)'
;MQKLNMKLPDSITFEEGCEKYLEYCRQRNLRDGTIGHYRHSYVQFYKFFDPNMPIEDFTPKMYKDYVLYLKRNLDNDISINSYLRDLITTLHFFMDEGYLPHFKVKAIKTDKSHIETYTEAELQLLLKKPDIKRCKFVEYQCWVMTNFLFSTGVRQRSLMNIRVKDVDFENNVVYINVTKNRKPLIVPLNRTMVSILEEYLKYRQHKTGEDYLFCNVFGKQLMKSTCYGMLYGYNKRRGVETTGIHRYRHTFAKQWILNGGNVVSLSKLLGHSSLDITQNYIHLLVSDVAKQVEEINILDKYYSKSHISMRK
;
A
#
# COMPACT_ATOMS: atom_id res chain seq x y z
N MET A 1 54.15 31.48 22.02
CA MET A 1 53.39 30.21 22.13
C MET A 1 52.11 30.39 21.36
N GLN A 2 52.00 29.76 20.16
CA GLN A 2 50.75 29.72 19.39
C GLN A 2 49.82 28.70 20.07
N LYS A 3 48.60 29.11 20.43
CA LYS A 3 47.55 28.21 20.87
C LYS A 3 47.19 27.33 19.68
N LEU A 4 47.33 26.02 19.83
CA LEU A 4 46.78 25.02 18.90
C LEU A 4 45.24 25.14 18.97
N ASN A 5 44.65 25.69 17.92
CA ASN A 5 43.22 25.57 17.69
C ASN A 5 42.97 24.13 17.18
N MET A 6 42.19 23.36 17.95
CA MET A 6 41.64 22.12 17.43
C MET A 6 40.81 22.49 16.19
N LYS A 7 41.21 22.01 15.02
CA LYS A 7 40.34 21.97 13.86
C LYS A 7 39.18 21.02 14.22
N LEU A 8 37.98 21.55 14.32
CA LEU A 8 36.78 20.73 14.23
C LEU A 8 36.83 19.94 12.90
N PRO A 9 36.39 18.70 12.87
CA PRO A 9 36.29 17.98 11.61
C PRO A 9 35.51 18.85 10.63
N ASP A 10 35.90 18.83 9.34
CA ASP A 10 35.31 19.67 8.31
C ASP A 10 33.80 19.55 8.40
N SER A 11 33.15 20.70 8.66
CA SER A 11 31.70 20.81 8.80
C SER A 11 31.08 20.35 7.49
N ILE A 12 30.27 19.28 7.53
CA ILE A 12 29.56 18.79 6.35
C ILE A 12 28.29 19.57 6.12
N THR A 13 27.94 19.80 4.85
CA THR A 13 26.74 20.51 4.47
C THR A 13 25.49 19.63 4.66
N PHE A 14 24.32 20.26 4.73
CA PHE A 14 23.04 19.55 4.84
C PHE A 14 22.82 18.60 3.65
N GLU A 15 23.20 19.00 2.43
CA GLU A 15 23.14 18.15 1.23
C GLU A 15 24.08 16.95 1.34
N GLU A 16 25.34 17.16 1.74
CA GLU A 16 26.31 16.07 1.94
C GLU A 16 25.82 15.07 2.98
N GLY A 17 25.23 15.56 4.07
CA GLY A 17 24.62 14.69 5.08
C GLY A 17 23.44 13.88 4.54
N CYS A 18 22.58 14.48 3.71
CA CYS A 18 21.49 13.78 3.04
C CYS A 18 22.02 12.68 2.11
N GLU A 19 23.08 12.93 1.33
CA GLU A 19 23.69 11.90 0.47
C GLU A 19 24.36 10.78 1.31
N LYS A 20 25.03 11.10 2.42
CA LYS A 20 25.56 10.09 3.37
C LYS A 20 24.43 9.21 3.91
N TYR A 21 23.27 9.78 4.25
CA TYR A 21 22.12 8.98 4.66
C TYR A 21 21.63 8.05 3.53
N LEU A 22 21.62 8.49 2.28
CA LEU A 22 21.27 7.60 1.14
C LEU A 22 22.30 6.47 0.96
N GLU A 23 23.57 6.73 1.19
CA GLU A 23 24.62 5.69 1.18
C GLU A 23 24.40 4.68 2.31
N TYR A 24 24.13 5.15 3.51
CA TYR A 24 23.75 4.30 4.64
C TYR A 24 22.52 3.45 4.32
N CYS A 25 21.51 4.01 3.65
CA CYS A 25 20.35 3.24 3.19
C CYS A 25 20.74 2.13 2.19
N ARG A 26 21.68 2.40 1.28
CA ARG A 26 22.21 1.39 0.34
C ARG A 26 22.96 0.28 1.06
N GLN A 27 23.84 0.63 2.01
CA GLN A 27 24.59 -0.34 2.83
C GLN A 27 23.62 -1.27 3.60
N ARG A 28 22.51 -0.73 4.11
CA ARG A 28 21.44 -1.51 4.73
C ARG A 28 20.54 -2.25 3.75
N ASN A 29 20.88 -2.27 2.47
CA ASN A 29 20.10 -2.93 1.43
C ASN A 29 18.63 -2.46 1.38
N LEU A 30 18.36 -1.16 1.57
CA LEU A 30 17.04 -0.61 1.34
C LEU A 30 16.71 -0.70 -0.16
N ARG A 31 15.42 -0.79 -0.48
CA ARG A 31 14.99 -0.86 -1.90
C ARG A 31 15.17 0.48 -2.60
N ASP A 32 15.50 0.44 -3.90
CA ASP A 32 15.64 1.63 -4.74
C ASP A 32 14.41 2.55 -4.65
N GLY A 33 13.20 1.96 -4.56
CA GLY A 33 11.97 2.75 -4.39
C GLY A 33 11.90 3.52 -3.06
N THR A 34 12.56 3.04 -1.99
CA THR A 34 12.67 3.76 -0.70
C THR A 34 13.73 4.85 -0.81
N ILE A 35 14.87 4.55 -1.43
CA ILE A 35 15.93 5.52 -1.68
C ILE A 35 15.43 6.65 -2.58
N GLY A 36 14.69 6.30 -3.65
CA GLY A 36 14.05 7.28 -4.53
C GLY A 36 13.01 8.15 -3.82
N HIS A 37 12.32 7.60 -2.81
CA HIS A 37 11.39 8.37 -1.99
C HIS A 37 12.12 9.44 -1.14
N TYR A 38 13.22 9.06 -0.46
CA TYR A 38 14.05 10.04 0.26
C TYR A 38 14.59 11.12 -0.67
N ARG A 39 15.11 10.77 -1.85
CA ARG A 39 15.57 11.77 -2.84
C ARG A 39 14.47 12.75 -3.22
N HIS A 40 13.25 12.27 -3.42
CA HIS A 40 12.11 13.15 -3.70
C HIS A 40 11.82 14.09 -2.53
N SER A 41 11.91 13.59 -1.29
CA SER A 41 11.72 14.42 -0.10
C SER A 41 12.84 15.46 0.06
N TYR A 42 14.09 15.13 -0.31
CA TYR A 42 15.22 16.07 -0.28
C TYR A 42 15.01 17.25 -1.24
N VAL A 43 14.47 17.01 -2.44
CA VAL A 43 14.08 18.10 -3.34
C VAL A 43 13.09 19.07 -2.66
N GLN A 44 12.20 18.55 -1.80
CA GLN A 44 11.27 19.40 -1.05
C GLN A 44 11.96 20.07 0.15
N PHE A 45 12.95 19.44 0.79
CA PHE A 45 13.73 20.04 1.86
C PHE A 45 14.54 21.25 1.36
N TYR A 46 15.19 21.13 0.21
CA TYR A 46 16.01 22.19 -0.39
C TYR A 46 15.21 23.41 -0.90
N LYS A 47 13.89 23.35 -0.88
CA LYS A 47 13.05 24.54 -1.10
C LYS A 47 12.94 25.43 0.15
N PHE A 48 13.32 24.92 1.30
CA PHE A 48 13.23 25.62 2.58
C PHE A 48 14.58 25.74 3.28
N PHE A 49 15.37 24.68 3.31
CA PHE A 49 16.71 24.67 3.89
C PHE A 49 17.74 24.94 2.82
N ASP A 50 18.75 25.76 3.12
CA ASP A 50 19.92 25.93 2.25
C ASP A 50 20.69 24.59 2.19
N PRO A 51 20.88 23.98 1.01
CA PRO A 51 21.67 22.74 0.87
C PRO A 51 23.10 22.86 1.39
N ASN A 52 23.67 24.07 1.28
CA ASN A 52 25.06 24.37 1.67
C ASN A 52 25.22 24.73 3.14
N MET A 53 24.12 24.85 3.92
CA MET A 53 24.23 25.14 5.35
C MET A 53 24.98 24.03 6.07
N PRO A 54 25.87 24.34 7.04
CA PRO A 54 26.46 23.34 7.94
C PRO A 54 25.36 22.58 8.69
N ILE A 55 25.48 21.25 8.79
CA ILE A 55 24.46 20.44 9.54
C ILE A 55 24.38 20.91 10.99
N GLU A 56 25.50 21.26 11.60
CA GLU A 56 25.59 21.74 12.99
C GLU A 56 24.74 22.98 13.27
N ASP A 57 24.41 23.77 12.24
CA ASP A 57 23.55 24.95 12.33
C ASP A 57 22.06 24.59 12.36
N PHE A 58 21.70 23.32 12.13
CA PHE A 58 20.30 22.89 12.16
C PHE A 58 19.74 22.91 13.60
N THR A 59 18.70 23.69 13.81
CA THR A 59 18.09 23.88 15.14
C THR A 59 16.68 23.27 15.23
N PRO A 60 16.20 22.93 16.44
CA PRO A 60 14.80 22.53 16.65
C PRO A 60 13.79 23.59 16.20
N LYS A 61 14.17 24.87 16.16
CA LYS A 61 13.33 25.94 15.63
C LYS A 61 13.14 25.80 14.11
N MET A 62 14.20 25.52 13.38
CA MET A 62 14.13 25.33 11.92
C MET A 62 13.19 24.18 11.56
N TYR A 63 13.19 23.08 12.34
CA TYR A 63 12.21 22.01 12.16
C TYR A 63 10.76 22.50 12.32
N LYS A 64 10.48 23.30 13.36
CA LYS A 64 9.13 23.87 13.59
C LYS A 64 8.73 24.83 12.46
N ASP A 65 9.65 25.64 12.00
CA ASP A 65 9.42 26.59 10.91
C ASP A 65 9.16 25.84 9.59
N TYR A 66 9.85 24.71 9.35
CA TYR A 66 9.56 23.84 8.21
C TYR A 66 8.17 23.20 8.28
N VAL A 67 7.70 22.77 9.44
CA VAL A 67 6.32 22.29 9.63
C VAL A 67 5.32 23.36 9.21
N LEU A 68 5.53 24.62 9.62
CA LEU A 68 4.66 25.74 9.24
C LEU A 68 4.75 26.05 7.75
N TYR A 69 5.94 25.96 7.16
CA TYR A 69 6.14 26.09 5.72
C TYR A 69 5.35 25.04 4.93
N LEU A 70 5.45 23.76 5.32
CA LEU A 70 4.69 22.69 4.67
C LEU A 70 3.17 22.90 4.77
N LYS A 71 2.68 23.33 5.95
CA LYS A 71 1.25 23.61 6.15
C LYS A 71 0.71 24.78 5.31
N ARG A 72 1.56 25.73 4.96
CA ARG A 72 1.18 26.86 4.08
C ARG A 72 1.17 26.48 2.60
N ASN A 73 1.97 25.47 2.22
CA ASN A 73 2.19 25.09 0.81
C ASN A 73 1.52 23.79 0.39
N LEU A 74 0.98 23.02 1.33
CA LEU A 74 0.36 21.70 1.09
C LEU A 74 -0.95 21.59 1.87
N ASP A 75 -2.01 21.19 1.19
CA ASP A 75 -3.35 21.04 1.79
C ASP A 75 -3.55 19.65 2.43
N ASN A 76 -2.64 18.69 2.21
CA ASN A 76 -2.82 17.32 2.63
C ASN A 76 -1.85 16.94 3.76
N ASP A 77 -2.38 16.80 4.97
CA ASP A 77 -1.63 16.43 6.17
C ASP A 77 -0.89 15.08 6.05
N ILE A 78 -1.39 14.14 5.24
CA ILE A 78 -0.71 12.86 4.99
C ILE A 78 0.58 13.10 4.20
N SER A 79 0.54 13.99 3.20
CA SER A 79 1.73 14.38 2.42
C SER A 79 2.71 15.14 3.28
N ILE A 80 2.23 16.09 4.11
CA ILE A 80 3.05 16.81 5.09
C ILE A 80 3.76 15.81 6.01
N ASN A 81 3.02 14.87 6.60
CA ASN A 81 3.62 13.85 7.48
C ASN A 81 4.59 12.91 6.76
N SER A 82 4.42 12.67 5.46
CA SER A 82 5.39 11.90 4.69
C SER A 82 6.75 12.61 4.68
N TYR A 83 6.77 13.90 4.31
CA TYR A 83 7.99 14.70 4.32
C TYR A 83 8.59 14.85 5.73
N LEU A 84 7.75 15.08 6.73
CA LEU A 84 8.23 15.20 8.12
C LEU A 84 8.86 13.90 8.63
N ARG A 85 8.30 12.72 8.32
CA ARG A 85 8.89 11.43 8.71
C ARG A 85 10.24 11.20 8.05
N ASP A 86 10.38 11.57 6.78
CA ASP A 86 11.65 11.46 6.07
C ASP A 86 12.70 12.39 6.66
N LEU A 87 12.32 13.65 6.97
CA LEU A 87 13.21 14.59 7.64
C LEU A 87 13.60 14.10 9.05
N ILE A 88 12.63 13.65 9.85
CA ILE A 88 12.88 13.09 11.19
C ILE A 88 13.88 11.94 11.11
N THR A 89 13.70 11.03 10.15
CA THR A 89 14.60 9.88 10.01
C THR A 89 16.02 10.33 9.61
N THR A 90 16.13 11.31 8.71
CA THR A 90 17.40 11.89 8.30
C THR A 90 18.09 12.64 9.47
N LEU A 91 17.32 13.42 10.25
CA LEU A 91 17.85 14.10 11.43
C LEU A 91 18.32 13.12 12.52
N HIS A 92 17.59 12.00 12.73
CA HIS A 92 18.04 10.97 13.67
C HIS A 92 19.38 10.38 13.21
N PHE A 93 19.55 10.11 11.91
CA PHE A 93 20.85 9.68 11.39
C PHE A 93 21.95 10.73 11.67
N PHE A 94 21.68 12.02 11.48
CA PHE A 94 22.66 13.06 11.78
C PHE A 94 23.01 13.12 13.27
N MET A 95 22.03 12.88 14.15
CA MET A 95 22.26 12.81 15.60
C MET A 95 23.06 11.56 15.97
N ASP A 96 22.75 10.41 15.38
CA ASP A 96 23.42 9.14 15.65
C ASP A 96 24.87 9.12 15.15
N GLU A 97 25.16 9.83 14.05
CA GLU A 97 26.53 10.04 13.53
C GLU A 97 27.29 11.18 14.23
N GLY A 98 26.65 11.87 15.18
CA GLY A 98 27.28 12.95 15.95
C GLY A 98 27.39 14.28 15.21
N TYR A 99 26.74 14.46 14.07
CA TYR A 99 26.72 15.75 13.35
C TYR A 99 25.81 16.78 14.03
N LEU A 100 24.84 16.32 14.82
CA LEU A 100 23.89 17.15 15.58
C LEU A 100 23.77 16.67 17.02
N PRO A 101 23.55 17.57 17.99
CA PRO A 101 23.11 17.16 19.30
C PRO A 101 21.72 16.54 19.26
N HIS A 102 21.44 15.57 20.15
CA HIS A 102 20.13 14.93 20.21
C HIS A 102 19.04 15.90 20.67
N PHE A 103 17.97 16.01 19.90
CA PHE A 103 16.75 16.72 20.26
C PHE A 103 15.49 15.98 19.76
N LYS A 104 14.36 16.27 20.38
CA LYS A 104 13.10 15.59 20.05
C LYS A 104 12.38 16.28 18.90
N VAL A 105 12.07 15.53 17.87
CA VAL A 105 11.20 15.91 16.75
C VAL A 105 10.04 14.93 16.64
N LYS A 106 8.85 15.39 16.24
CA LYS A 106 7.65 14.58 16.09
C LYS A 106 6.87 15.02 14.87
N ALA A 107 6.32 14.05 14.15
CA ALA A 107 5.35 14.30 13.10
C ALA A 107 4.06 14.95 13.68
N ILE A 108 3.29 15.63 12.83
CA ILE A 108 2.01 16.21 13.23
C ILE A 108 0.96 15.11 13.43
N LYS A 109 -0.04 15.38 14.28
CA LYS A 109 -1.22 14.52 14.37
C LYS A 109 -2.05 14.68 13.11
N THR A 110 -2.52 13.58 12.56
CA THR A 110 -3.42 13.56 11.41
C THR A 110 -4.62 12.69 11.71
N ASP A 111 -5.74 13.04 11.16
CA ASP A 111 -6.92 12.19 11.19
C ASP A 111 -6.68 10.95 10.31
N LYS A 112 -7.30 9.83 10.69
CA LYS A 112 -7.26 8.63 9.86
C LYS A 112 -8.11 8.88 8.62
N SER A 113 -7.54 8.75 7.44
CA SER A 113 -8.28 8.82 6.19
C SER A 113 -9.32 7.69 6.11
N HIS A 114 -10.49 8.01 5.61
CA HIS A 114 -11.52 7.01 5.29
C HIS A 114 -10.97 6.04 4.23
N ILE A 115 -11.09 4.73 4.50
CA ILE A 115 -10.69 3.71 3.55
C ILE A 115 -11.82 3.55 2.52
N GLU A 116 -11.59 4.02 1.32
CA GLU A 116 -12.55 3.88 0.23
C GLU A 116 -12.57 2.45 -0.32
N THR A 117 -13.78 1.95 -0.55
CA THR A 117 -14.05 0.65 -1.18
C THR A 117 -14.99 0.83 -2.36
N TYR A 118 -15.01 -0.13 -3.29
CA TYR A 118 -16.03 -0.15 -4.33
C TYR A 118 -17.38 -0.57 -3.76
N THR A 119 -18.44 0.06 -4.26
CA THR A 119 -19.84 -0.30 -3.97
C THR A 119 -20.23 -1.55 -4.73
N GLU A 120 -21.33 -2.19 -4.34
CA GLU A 120 -21.86 -3.37 -5.03
C GLU A 120 -22.21 -3.06 -6.51
N ALA A 121 -22.83 -1.90 -6.76
CA ALA A 121 -23.13 -1.46 -8.13
C ALA A 121 -21.86 -1.28 -8.99
N GLU A 122 -20.82 -0.67 -8.43
CA GLU A 122 -19.51 -0.55 -9.12
C GLU A 122 -18.88 -1.92 -9.37
N LEU A 123 -18.98 -2.86 -8.42
CA LEU A 123 -18.48 -4.23 -8.59
C LEU A 123 -19.20 -4.95 -9.74
N GLN A 124 -20.52 -4.84 -9.83
CA GLN A 124 -21.30 -5.44 -10.93
C GLN A 124 -20.84 -4.92 -12.29
N LEU A 125 -20.55 -3.61 -12.40
CA LEU A 125 -20.05 -3.01 -13.64
C LEU A 125 -18.62 -3.49 -13.95
N LEU A 126 -17.73 -3.51 -12.96
CA LEU A 126 -16.31 -3.84 -13.15
C LEU A 126 -16.09 -5.33 -13.42
N LEU A 127 -16.88 -6.21 -12.82
CA LEU A 127 -16.75 -7.67 -12.98
C LEU A 127 -17.49 -8.22 -14.18
N LYS A 128 -18.35 -7.44 -14.85
CA LYS A 128 -19.04 -7.86 -16.08
C LYS A 128 -18.02 -8.21 -17.16
N LYS A 129 -18.07 -9.45 -17.63
CA LYS A 129 -17.17 -9.95 -18.69
C LYS A 129 -17.37 -9.15 -19.99
N PRO A 130 -16.29 -8.66 -20.63
CA PRO A 130 -16.40 -8.03 -21.94
C PRO A 130 -16.76 -9.06 -23.02
N ASP A 131 -17.37 -8.60 -24.11
CA ASP A 131 -17.59 -9.45 -25.30
C ASP A 131 -16.24 -9.73 -25.96
N ILE A 132 -15.74 -10.95 -25.81
CA ILE A 132 -14.42 -11.38 -26.29
C ILE A 132 -14.30 -11.24 -27.82
N LYS A 133 -15.39 -11.32 -28.56
CA LYS A 133 -15.39 -11.17 -30.02
C LYS A 133 -15.18 -9.74 -30.48
N ARG A 134 -15.48 -8.77 -29.62
CA ARG A 134 -15.46 -7.32 -29.93
C ARG A 134 -14.43 -6.53 -29.13
N CYS A 135 -14.02 -7.01 -27.97
CA CYS A 135 -13.08 -6.29 -27.12
C CYS A 135 -11.62 -6.43 -27.61
N LYS A 136 -10.80 -5.41 -27.26
CA LYS A 136 -9.35 -5.49 -27.46
C LYS A 136 -8.72 -6.35 -26.37
N PHE A 137 -7.59 -7.01 -26.66
CA PHE A 137 -6.85 -7.82 -25.67
C PHE A 137 -6.57 -7.04 -24.37
N VAL A 138 -6.20 -5.75 -24.47
CA VAL A 138 -5.95 -4.89 -23.30
C VAL A 138 -7.19 -4.76 -22.40
N GLU A 139 -8.37 -4.66 -22.99
CA GLU A 139 -9.62 -4.60 -22.22
C GLU A 139 -9.91 -5.92 -21.52
N TYR A 140 -9.74 -7.03 -22.23
CA TYR A 140 -9.89 -8.36 -21.66
C TYR A 140 -8.89 -8.61 -20.54
N GLN A 141 -7.61 -8.26 -20.76
CA GLN A 141 -6.59 -8.33 -19.71
C GLN A 141 -6.95 -7.48 -18.49
N CYS A 142 -7.46 -6.24 -18.66
CA CYS A 142 -7.90 -5.41 -17.55
C CYS A 142 -9.04 -6.07 -16.77
N TRP A 143 -9.99 -6.72 -17.45
CA TRP A 143 -11.04 -7.47 -16.79
C TRP A 143 -10.47 -8.64 -15.96
N VAL A 144 -9.54 -9.39 -16.50
CA VAL A 144 -8.87 -10.48 -15.76
C VAL A 144 -8.09 -9.93 -14.56
N MET A 145 -7.32 -8.84 -14.74
CA MET A 145 -6.61 -8.17 -13.66
C MET A 145 -7.56 -7.67 -12.55
N THR A 146 -8.70 -7.13 -12.93
CA THR A 146 -9.75 -6.68 -12.00
C THR A 146 -10.29 -7.83 -11.17
N ASN A 147 -10.67 -8.95 -11.82
CA ASN A 147 -11.12 -10.15 -11.12
C ASN A 147 -10.02 -10.71 -10.21
N PHE A 148 -8.78 -10.74 -10.68
CA PHE A 148 -7.65 -11.22 -9.90
C PHE A 148 -7.40 -10.35 -8.64
N LEU A 149 -7.46 -9.03 -8.78
CA LEU A 149 -7.31 -8.10 -7.65
C LEU A 149 -8.43 -8.24 -6.62
N PHE A 150 -9.68 -8.43 -7.06
CA PHE A 150 -10.82 -8.64 -6.17
C PHE A 150 -10.82 -10.04 -5.52
N SER A 151 -10.25 -11.05 -6.15
CA SER A 151 -10.20 -12.40 -5.60
C SER A 151 -9.01 -12.64 -4.65
N THR A 152 -7.94 -11.86 -4.77
CA THR A 152 -6.68 -12.10 -4.05
C THR A 152 -6.22 -10.96 -3.16
N GLY A 153 -6.68 -9.74 -3.44
CA GLY A 153 -6.23 -8.53 -2.73
C GLY A 153 -4.74 -8.23 -2.84
N VAL A 154 -4.01 -8.79 -3.81
CA VAL A 154 -2.56 -8.57 -3.98
C VAL A 154 -2.22 -7.12 -4.28
N ARG A 155 -0.98 -6.71 -3.95
CA ARG A 155 -0.49 -5.36 -4.23
C ARG A 155 -0.14 -5.19 -5.71
N GLN A 156 -0.28 -3.98 -6.25
CA GLN A 156 0.07 -3.66 -7.64
C GLN A 156 1.45 -4.17 -8.05
N ARG A 157 2.47 -3.94 -7.22
CA ARG A 157 3.82 -4.41 -7.51
C ARG A 157 3.89 -5.93 -7.62
N SER A 158 3.17 -6.64 -6.77
CA SER A 158 3.08 -8.10 -6.84
C SER A 158 2.40 -8.55 -8.12
N LEU A 159 1.23 -7.99 -8.45
CA LEU A 159 0.49 -8.27 -9.68
C LEU A 159 1.37 -8.16 -10.93
N MET A 160 2.13 -7.06 -11.06
CA MET A 160 2.98 -6.81 -12.24
C MET A 160 4.19 -7.76 -12.36
N ASN A 161 4.51 -8.51 -11.31
CA ASN A 161 5.67 -9.40 -11.28
C ASN A 161 5.28 -10.89 -11.33
N ILE A 162 3.99 -11.22 -11.38
CA ILE A 162 3.54 -12.61 -11.52
C ILE A 162 3.92 -13.10 -12.91
N ARG A 163 4.52 -14.28 -12.97
CA ARG A 163 4.84 -15.00 -14.20
C ARG A 163 3.82 -16.11 -14.46
N VAL A 164 3.74 -16.60 -15.67
CA VAL A 164 2.84 -17.69 -16.01
C VAL A 164 3.13 -18.93 -15.16
N LYS A 165 4.40 -19.26 -14.93
CA LYS A 165 4.83 -20.39 -14.09
C LYS A 165 4.46 -20.25 -12.60
N ASP A 166 4.18 -19.03 -12.14
CA ASP A 166 3.81 -18.80 -10.75
C ASP A 166 2.36 -19.20 -10.44
N VAL A 167 1.55 -19.50 -11.48
CA VAL A 167 0.19 -19.99 -11.33
C VAL A 167 0.20 -21.52 -11.35
N ASP A 168 -0.18 -22.11 -10.24
CA ASP A 168 -0.30 -23.55 -10.06
C ASP A 168 -1.77 -23.94 -10.14
N PHE A 169 -2.17 -24.48 -11.28
CA PHE A 169 -3.55 -24.89 -11.55
C PHE A 169 -3.92 -26.21 -10.88
N GLU A 170 -2.95 -27.06 -10.56
CA GLU A 170 -3.19 -28.32 -9.82
C GLU A 170 -3.60 -28.02 -8.37
N ASN A 171 -2.85 -27.15 -7.71
CA ASN A 171 -3.07 -26.81 -6.30
C ASN A 171 -3.99 -25.58 -6.13
N ASN A 172 -4.43 -24.94 -7.21
CA ASN A 172 -5.24 -23.71 -7.21
C ASN A 172 -4.61 -22.59 -6.38
N VAL A 173 -3.35 -22.32 -6.60
CA VAL A 173 -2.61 -21.26 -5.91
C VAL A 173 -1.80 -20.41 -6.89
N VAL A 174 -1.44 -19.21 -6.45
CA VAL A 174 -0.44 -18.37 -7.13
C VAL A 174 0.70 -18.03 -6.17
N TYR A 175 1.93 -18.18 -6.64
CA TYR A 175 3.14 -17.85 -5.91
C TYR A 175 3.50 -16.38 -6.15
N ILE A 176 3.50 -15.56 -5.11
CA ILE A 176 3.86 -14.15 -5.17
C ILE A 176 5.28 -13.98 -4.68
N ASN A 177 6.24 -14.05 -5.60
CA ASN A 177 7.67 -13.99 -5.29
C ASN A 177 8.16 -12.56 -4.98
N VAL A 178 7.54 -11.53 -5.57
CA VAL A 178 7.87 -10.13 -5.37
C VAL A 178 6.85 -9.46 -4.46
N THR A 179 7.20 -9.35 -3.18
CA THR A 179 6.34 -8.73 -2.15
C THR A 179 7.02 -7.49 -1.54
N LYS A 180 6.25 -6.63 -0.86
CA LYS A 180 6.79 -5.46 -0.15
C LYS A 180 7.79 -5.88 0.96
N ASN A 181 7.51 -6.99 1.64
CA ASN A 181 8.26 -7.43 2.83
C ASN A 181 9.36 -8.45 2.51
N ARG A 182 9.70 -8.67 1.24
CA ARG A 182 10.70 -9.66 0.76
C ARG A 182 10.40 -11.11 1.16
N LYS A 183 9.22 -11.41 1.71
CA LYS A 183 8.78 -12.76 2.02
C LYS A 183 7.84 -13.23 0.91
N PRO A 184 8.12 -14.33 0.22
CA PRO A 184 7.18 -14.91 -0.73
C PRO A 184 5.83 -15.18 -0.07
N LEU A 185 4.76 -15.10 -0.87
CA LEU A 185 3.40 -15.32 -0.39
C LEU A 185 2.71 -16.30 -1.34
N ILE A 186 2.05 -17.30 -0.78
CA ILE A 186 1.19 -18.22 -1.52
C ILE A 186 -0.24 -17.75 -1.33
N VAL A 187 -0.94 -17.50 -2.43
CA VAL A 187 -2.32 -17.02 -2.39
C VAL A 187 -3.22 -18.05 -3.06
N PRO A 188 -4.18 -18.63 -2.32
CA PRO A 188 -5.17 -19.54 -2.90
C PRO A 188 -6.06 -18.82 -3.92
N LEU A 189 -6.40 -19.53 -4.99
CA LEU A 189 -7.33 -19.10 -6.01
C LEU A 189 -8.64 -19.86 -5.86
N ASN A 190 -9.77 -19.16 -5.91
CA ASN A 190 -11.06 -19.83 -6.00
C ASN A 190 -11.28 -20.40 -7.41
N ARG A 191 -12.20 -21.38 -7.54
CA ARG A 191 -12.48 -22.07 -8.80
C ARG A 191 -12.81 -21.12 -9.94
N THR A 192 -13.57 -20.06 -9.68
CA THR A 192 -13.93 -19.05 -10.69
C THR A 192 -12.68 -18.34 -11.21
N MET A 193 -11.75 -17.96 -10.33
CA MET A 193 -10.51 -17.28 -10.75
C MET A 193 -9.59 -18.22 -11.52
N VAL A 194 -9.53 -19.48 -11.14
CA VAL A 194 -8.80 -20.53 -11.90
C VAL A 194 -9.35 -20.61 -13.34
N SER A 195 -10.66 -20.77 -13.51
CA SER A 195 -11.29 -20.83 -14.83
C SER A 195 -11.06 -19.55 -15.66
N ILE A 196 -11.08 -18.39 -15.03
CA ILE A 196 -10.77 -17.10 -15.70
C ILE A 196 -9.32 -17.09 -16.19
N LEU A 197 -8.37 -17.58 -15.39
CA LEU A 197 -6.95 -17.60 -15.77
C LEU A 197 -6.67 -18.65 -16.86
N GLU A 198 -7.29 -19.82 -16.79
CA GLU A 198 -7.18 -20.85 -17.84
C GLU A 198 -7.69 -20.32 -19.18
N GLU A 199 -8.86 -19.64 -19.17
CA GLU A 199 -9.40 -19.01 -20.37
C GLU A 199 -8.48 -17.88 -20.86
N TYR A 200 -8.00 -17.02 -19.96
CA TYR A 200 -7.11 -15.92 -20.30
C TYR A 200 -5.82 -16.39 -20.98
N LEU A 201 -5.21 -17.47 -20.49
CA LEU A 201 -3.98 -18.03 -21.06
C LEU A 201 -4.15 -18.59 -22.45
N LYS A 202 -5.38 -18.95 -22.89
CA LYS A 202 -5.67 -19.35 -24.27
C LYS A 202 -5.54 -18.17 -25.25
N TYR A 203 -5.83 -16.95 -24.79
CA TYR A 203 -5.74 -15.73 -25.62
C TYR A 203 -4.41 -14.99 -25.42
N ARG A 204 -3.82 -15.11 -24.22
CA ARG A 204 -2.52 -14.54 -23.95
C ARG A 204 -1.43 -15.45 -24.52
N GLN A 205 -0.91 -15.10 -25.69
CA GLN A 205 0.21 -15.81 -26.28
C GLN A 205 1.45 -15.66 -25.37
N HIS A 206 1.95 -16.76 -24.85
CA HIS A 206 3.18 -16.83 -24.09
C HIS A 206 4.09 -17.90 -24.67
N LYS A 207 5.41 -17.68 -24.61
CA LYS A 207 6.41 -18.60 -25.15
C LYS A 207 6.90 -19.57 -24.10
N THR A 208 7.04 -19.07 -22.88
CA THR A 208 7.57 -19.83 -21.73
C THR A 208 6.83 -19.50 -20.46
N GLY A 209 7.00 -20.31 -19.42
CA GLY A 209 6.48 -20.01 -18.08
C GLY A 209 7.12 -18.76 -17.44
N GLU A 210 8.26 -18.30 -17.97
CA GLU A 210 8.97 -17.09 -17.48
C GLU A 210 8.31 -15.78 -17.94
N ASP A 211 7.39 -15.87 -18.91
CA ASP A 211 6.67 -14.68 -19.38
C ASP A 211 5.76 -14.11 -18.26
N TYR A 212 5.60 -12.78 -18.24
CA TYR A 212 4.73 -12.13 -17.26
C TYR A 212 3.27 -12.52 -17.50
N LEU A 213 2.55 -12.89 -16.44
CA LEU A 213 1.12 -13.21 -16.55
C LEU A 213 0.34 -12.02 -17.13
N PHE A 214 0.57 -10.82 -16.60
CA PHE A 214 0.02 -9.56 -17.10
C PHE A 214 1.15 -8.72 -17.72
N CYS A 215 1.00 -8.37 -18.98
CA CYS A 215 2.07 -7.77 -19.76
C CYS A 215 1.58 -6.58 -20.60
N ASN A 216 2.53 -5.82 -21.14
CA ASN A 216 2.24 -4.83 -22.17
C ASN A 216 2.02 -5.52 -23.54
N VAL A 217 1.68 -4.73 -24.55
CA VAL A 217 1.43 -5.23 -25.92
C VAL A 217 2.63 -5.95 -26.58
N PHE A 218 3.83 -5.81 -26.01
CA PHE A 218 5.04 -6.49 -26.47
C PHE A 218 5.42 -7.71 -25.61
N GLY A 219 4.54 -8.15 -24.71
CA GLY A 219 4.81 -9.28 -23.80
C GLY A 219 5.74 -8.94 -22.62
N LYS A 220 6.19 -7.68 -22.50
CA LYS A 220 7.11 -7.24 -21.43
C LYS A 220 6.36 -6.84 -20.16
N GLN A 221 7.10 -6.74 -19.06
CA GLN A 221 6.57 -6.30 -17.77
C GLN A 221 5.82 -4.97 -17.88
N LEU A 222 4.68 -4.87 -17.20
CA LEU A 222 3.97 -3.60 -17.04
C LEU A 222 4.76 -2.64 -16.15
N MET A 223 4.88 -1.40 -16.56
CA MET A 223 5.32 -0.32 -15.66
C MET A 223 4.17 0.07 -14.72
N LYS A 224 4.53 0.62 -13.54
CA LYS A 224 3.55 1.03 -12.52
C LYS A 224 2.52 2.03 -13.07
N SER A 225 2.96 3.04 -13.81
CA SER A 225 2.11 4.04 -14.46
C SER A 225 1.20 3.42 -15.53
N THR A 226 1.74 2.53 -16.36
CA THR A 226 0.99 1.83 -17.41
C THR A 226 -0.11 0.94 -16.79
N CYS A 227 0.23 0.13 -15.79
CA CYS A 227 -0.74 -0.70 -15.08
C CYS A 227 -1.87 0.13 -14.47
N TYR A 228 -1.51 1.25 -13.81
CA TYR A 228 -2.49 2.18 -13.26
C TYR A 228 -3.39 2.77 -14.35
N GLY A 229 -2.80 3.30 -15.43
CA GLY A 229 -3.52 3.94 -16.53
C GLY A 229 -4.48 2.97 -17.26
N MET A 230 -4.07 1.71 -17.43
CA MET A 230 -4.90 0.66 -18.02
C MET A 230 -6.15 0.40 -17.16
N LEU A 231 -5.98 0.17 -15.85
CA LEU A 231 -7.09 -0.07 -14.93
C LEU A 231 -7.97 1.17 -14.75
N TYR A 232 -7.37 2.36 -14.69
CA TYR A 232 -8.09 3.63 -14.65
C TYR A 232 -9.00 3.79 -15.89
N GLY A 233 -8.44 3.62 -17.08
CA GLY A 233 -9.21 3.71 -18.32
C GLY A 233 -10.27 2.62 -18.45
N TYR A 234 -10.02 1.41 -17.93
CA TYR A 234 -10.98 0.33 -17.86
C TYR A 234 -12.18 0.70 -16.98
N ASN A 235 -11.92 1.20 -15.77
CA ASN A 235 -12.96 1.60 -14.82
C ASN A 235 -13.82 2.74 -15.38
N LYS A 236 -13.18 3.78 -15.93
CA LYS A 236 -13.91 4.91 -16.55
C LYS A 236 -14.84 4.47 -17.68
N ARG A 237 -14.39 3.60 -18.59
CA ARG A 237 -15.23 3.07 -19.67
C ARG A 237 -16.43 2.26 -19.17
N ARG A 238 -16.38 1.79 -17.92
CA ARG A 238 -17.48 1.09 -17.26
C ARG A 238 -18.33 1.97 -16.36
N GLY A 239 -18.14 3.29 -16.42
CA GLY A 239 -18.90 4.26 -15.61
C GLY A 239 -18.48 4.35 -14.16
N VAL A 240 -17.29 3.81 -13.81
CA VAL A 240 -16.74 3.89 -12.45
C VAL A 240 -15.67 4.97 -12.42
N GLU A 241 -15.98 6.11 -11.83
CA GLU A 241 -15.11 7.29 -11.85
C GLU A 241 -13.93 7.21 -10.89
N THR A 242 -14.17 6.62 -9.74
CA THR A 242 -13.17 6.50 -8.68
C THR A 242 -12.30 5.27 -8.89
N THR A 243 -11.00 5.48 -9.09
CA THR A 243 -10.08 4.39 -9.35
C THR A 243 -8.84 4.49 -8.47
N GLY A 244 -8.52 3.37 -7.83
CA GLY A 244 -7.28 3.21 -7.09
C GLY A 244 -6.97 1.73 -6.94
N ILE A 245 -5.73 1.32 -7.29
CA ILE A 245 -5.38 -0.11 -7.21
C ILE A 245 -5.47 -0.63 -5.76
N HIS A 246 -5.17 0.21 -4.78
CA HIS A 246 -5.37 -0.15 -3.39
C HIS A 246 -6.86 -0.30 -3.01
N ARG A 247 -7.77 0.37 -3.72
CA ARG A 247 -9.21 0.27 -3.50
C ARG A 247 -9.73 -1.16 -3.77
N TYR A 248 -9.19 -1.85 -4.79
CA TYR A 248 -9.50 -3.28 -5.03
C TYR A 248 -9.16 -4.14 -3.81
N ARG A 249 -7.96 -3.93 -3.26
CA ARG A 249 -7.51 -4.66 -2.06
C ARG A 249 -8.32 -4.31 -0.81
N HIS A 250 -8.70 -3.05 -0.64
CA HIS A 250 -9.57 -2.63 0.45
C HIS A 250 -10.95 -3.25 0.33
N THR A 251 -11.49 -3.32 -0.89
CA THR A 251 -12.76 -3.98 -1.17
C THR A 251 -12.68 -5.48 -0.89
N PHE A 252 -11.62 -6.16 -1.35
CA PHE A 252 -11.40 -7.57 -1.02
C PHE A 252 -11.37 -7.79 0.50
N ALA A 253 -10.62 -6.99 1.23
CA ALA A 253 -10.52 -7.11 2.68
C ALA A 253 -11.87 -6.87 3.39
N LYS A 254 -12.61 -5.84 2.96
CA LYS A 254 -13.96 -5.55 3.47
C LYS A 254 -14.91 -6.71 3.20
N GLN A 255 -14.97 -7.20 1.97
CA GLN A 255 -15.85 -8.31 1.58
C GLN A 255 -15.48 -9.60 2.30
N TRP A 256 -14.17 -9.87 2.51
CA TRP A 256 -13.72 -11.01 3.29
C TRP A 256 -14.32 -11.01 4.70
N ILE A 257 -14.26 -9.88 5.38
CA ILE A 257 -14.74 -9.76 6.76
C ILE A 257 -16.28 -9.77 6.80
N LEU A 258 -16.96 -9.08 5.86
CA LEU A 258 -18.44 -9.07 5.77
C LEU A 258 -19.02 -10.47 5.56
N ASN A 259 -18.28 -11.35 4.87
CA ASN A 259 -18.67 -12.75 4.68
C ASN A 259 -18.16 -13.68 5.79
N GLY A 260 -17.82 -13.17 6.97
CA GLY A 260 -17.42 -13.97 8.15
C GLY A 260 -15.99 -14.51 8.09
N GLY A 261 -15.16 -14.02 7.16
CA GLY A 261 -13.79 -14.48 7.02
C GLY A 261 -12.90 -14.07 8.20
N ASN A 262 -12.06 -14.99 8.67
CA ASN A 262 -11.18 -14.76 9.81
C ASN A 262 -10.11 -13.70 9.52
N VAL A 263 -9.93 -12.74 10.46
CA VAL A 263 -9.01 -11.59 10.33
C VAL A 263 -7.54 -12.01 10.29
N VAL A 264 -7.16 -13.05 11.02
CA VAL A 264 -5.78 -13.58 11.02
C VAL A 264 -5.46 -14.20 9.66
N SER A 265 -6.41 -14.96 9.09
CA SER A 265 -6.28 -15.51 7.74
C SER A 265 -6.19 -14.40 6.69
N LEU A 266 -7.00 -13.35 6.80
CA LEU A 266 -6.92 -12.16 5.93
C LEU A 266 -5.54 -11.51 6.01
N SER A 267 -5.01 -11.30 7.22
CA SER A 267 -3.68 -10.71 7.42
C SER A 267 -2.59 -11.52 6.72
N LYS A 268 -2.66 -12.86 6.81
CA LYS A 268 -1.73 -13.77 6.10
C LYS A 268 -1.88 -13.67 4.58
N LEU A 269 -3.11 -13.74 4.06
CA LEU A 269 -3.40 -13.62 2.61
C LEU A 269 -2.92 -12.29 2.03
N LEU A 270 -3.08 -11.22 2.79
CA LEU A 270 -2.64 -9.91 2.37
C LEU A 270 -1.13 -9.69 2.58
N GLY A 271 -0.43 -10.56 3.30
CA GLY A 271 0.99 -10.39 3.64
C GLY A 271 1.23 -9.11 4.43
N HIS A 272 0.40 -8.86 5.47
CA HIS A 272 0.62 -7.78 6.41
C HIS A 272 1.71 -8.17 7.42
N SER A 273 2.57 -7.22 7.78
CA SER A 273 3.63 -7.43 8.78
C SER A 273 3.09 -7.32 10.22
N SER A 274 1.94 -6.68 10.42
CA SER A 274 1.25 -6.50 11.69
C SER A 274 -0.26 -6.66 11.48
N LEU A 275 -0.95 -7.16 12.51
CA LEU A 275 -2.40 -7.26 12.55
C LEU A 275 -3.08 -5.87 12.58
N ASP A 276 -2.41 -4.85 13.11
CA ASP A 276 -2.94 -3.48 13.21
C ASP A 276 -3.40 -2.93 11.85
N ILE A 277 -2.66 -3.30 10.77
CA ILE A 277 -3.04 -2.91 9.40
C ILE A 277 -4.38 -3.55 9.02
N THR A 278 -4.64 -4.77 9.46
CA THR A 278 -5.88 -5.48 9.18
C THR A 278 -7.02 -5.02 10.09
N GLN A 279 -6.73 -4.59 11.31
CA GLN A 279 -7.71 -4.02 12.24
C GLN A 279 -8.37 -2.74 11.69
N ASN A 280 -7.70 -1.97 10.82
CA ASN A 280 -8.31 -0.82 10.15
C ASN A 280 -9.56 -1.20 9.34
N TYR A 281 -9.69 -2.46 8.90
CA TYR A 281 -10.89 -2.94 8.20
C TYR A 281 -12.03 -3.32 9.16
N ILE A 282 -11.71 -3.67 10.41
CA ILE A 282 -12.71 -3.99 11.44
C ILE A 282 -13.50 -2.73 11.82
N HIS A 283 -12.83 -1.58 11.88
CA HIS A 283 -13.50 -0.31 12.18
C HIS A 283 -14.51 0.14 11.10
N LEU A 284 -14.43 -0.42 9.88
CA LEU A 284 -15.42 -0.17 8.82
C LEU A 284 -16.76 -0.90 9.06
N LEU A 285 -16.81 -1.79 10.05
CA LEU A 285 -17.91 -2.75 10.23
C LEU A 285 -18.79 -2.45 11.44
N VAL A 286 -18.69 -1.30 12.08
CA VAL A 286 -19.49 -0.99 13.28
C VAL A 286 -21.00 -1.11 13.02
N SER A 287 -21.45 -0.80 11.78
CA SER A 287 -22.86 -1.02 11.38
C SER A 287 -23.23 -2.49 11.18
N ASP A 288 -22.24 -3.34 10.85
CA ASP A 288 -22.48 -4.76 10.54
C ASP A 288 -22.27 -5.65 11.77
N VAL A 289 -21.58 -5.17 12.81
CA VAL A 289 -21.46 -5.84 14.11
C VAL A 289 -22.85 -6.00 14.76
N ALA A 290 -23.77 -5.05 14.56
CA ALA A 290 -25.13 -5.15 15.06
C ALA A 290 -25.87 -6.37 14.49
N LYS A 291 -25.71 -6.66 13.18
CA LYS A 291 -26.29 -7.87 12.56
C LYS A 291 -25.67 -9.16 13.11
N GLN A 292 -24.35 -9.16 13.32
CA GLN A 292 -23.66 -10.33 13.91
C GLN A 292 -24.06 -10.56 15.36
N VAL A 293 -24.33 -9.51 16.12
CA VAL A 293 -24.85 -9.64 17.49
C VAL A 293 -26.23 -10.29 17.50
N GLU A 294 -27.10 -9.95 16.54
CA GLU A 294 -28.40 -10.62 16.35
C GLU A 294 -28.24 -12.10 15.95
N GLU A 295 -27.32 -12.42 15.03
CA GLU A 295 -27.09 -13.78 14.56
C GLU A 295 -26.39 -14.69 15.58
N ILE A 296 -25.57 -14.11 16.48
CA ILE A 296 -24.80 -14.84 17.52
C ILE A 296 -25.49 -14.73 18.90
N ASN A 297 -26.73 -14.32 18.93
CA ASN A 297 -27.46 -14.06 20.18
C ASN A 297 -27.64 -15.37 20.99
N ILE A 298 -26.76 -15.56 21.98
CA ILE A 298 -26.82 -16.71 22.91
C ILE A 298 -28.11 -16.68 23.73
N LEU A 299 -28.67 -15.49 23.98
CA LEU A 299 -29.87 -15.35 24.80
C LEU A 299 -31.09 -15.96 24.12
N ASP A 300 -31.20 -15.91 22.78
CA ASP A 300 -32.34 -16.50 22.08
C ASP A 300 -32.46 -18.02 22.27
N LYS A 301 -31.37 -18.67 22.56
CA LYS A 301 -31.30 -20.11 22.87
C LYS A 301 -31.87 -20.46 24.24
N TYR A 302 -31.87 -19.53 25.17
CA TYR A 302 -32.20 -19.76 26.58
C TYR A 302 -33.34 -18.86 27.09
N TYR A 303 -33.72 -17.85 26.30
CA TYR A 303 -34.82 -16.94 26.69
C TYR A 303 -36.17 -17.56 26.35
N SER A 304 -36.85 -18.12 27.37
CA SER A 304 -38.26 -18.44 27.25
C SER A 304 -39.11 -17.24 27.72
N LYS A 305 -40.07 -16.79 26.91
CA LYS A 305 -41.05 -15.81 27.31
C LYS A 305 -41.95 -16.42 28.40
N SER A 306 -41.51 -16.34 29.62
CA SER A 306 -42.37 -16.67 30.78
C SER A 306 -43.09 -15.38 31.22
N HIS A 307 -44.39 -15.42 31.29
CA HIS A 307 -45.17 -14.36 31.93
C HIS A 307 -44.84 -14.35 33.42
N ILE A 308 -44.22 -13.31 33.90
CA ILE A 308 -44.00 -13.07 35.31
C ILE A 308 -45.34 -12.54 35.86
N SER A 309 -46.17 -13.38 36.49
CA SER A 309 -47.28 -12.92 37.32
C SER A 309 -46.71 -12.57 38.71
N MET A 310 -46.63 -11.28 39.00
CA MET A 310 -46.38 -10.86 40.38
C MET A 310 -47.58 -11.20 41.27
N ARG A 311 -47.39 -12.12 42.23
CA ARG A 311 -48.33 -12.27 43.31
C ARG A 311 -48.34 -10.99 44.14
N LYS A 312 -49.56 -10.38 44.29
CA LYS A 312 -49.79 -9.31 45.26
C LYS A 312 -49.67 -9.82 46.66
#